data_a3deb42a952c49929e99de67f18a28d2
#
_entry.id   a3deb42a952c49929e99de67f18a28d2
#
_cell.length_a   1.000
_cell.length_b   1.000
_cell.length_c   1.000
_cell.angle_alpha   90.00
_cell.angle_beta   90.00
_cell.angle_gamma   90.00
#
_symmetry.space_group_name_H-M   'P 1'
#
loop_
_entity.id
_entity.type
_entity.pdbx_description
1 polymer ?
#
loop_
_entity_poly.entity_id
_entity_poly.type
_entity_poly.pdbx_seq_one_letter_code
_entity_poly.pdbx_strand_id
1 'polypeptide(L)'
;EYKKQAEKDLGTWIKQRCKANGMQMSDGVLNLFLQTVDHDMENLDGELQKLIAYKGEKAEIRAEDIRAVCTVSLEARVFDLVKAVAEKHPERAVQIYRTLLSMKESPYMVLSLITRQFRLILETMLLTQNGLTQEQIAARLELREFAVKEYQRQSKRFPVAGWKQAVRDCLQADLDIKSGRAAEETAVELLIMKYAA
;
A
#
# COMPACT_ATOMS: atom_id res chain seq x y z
N GLU A 1 10.28 14.58 18.59
CA GLU A 1 9.03 14.14 17.93
C GLU A 1 8.93 14.80 16.56
N TYR A 2 9.40 14.10 15.52
CA TYR A 2 9.19 14.58 14.16
C TYR A 2 7.72 14.37 13.81
N LYS A 3 6.94 15.44 13.72
CA LYS A 3 5.60 15.41 13.11
C LYS A 3 5.73 14.84 11.71
N LYS A 4 4.98 13.77 11.39
CA LYS A 4 4.76 13.38 9.99
C LYS A 4 4.34 14.63 9.23
N GLN A 5 5.16 15.09 8.29
CA GLN A 5 4.80 16.22 7.44
C GLN A 5 3.51 15.88 6.69
N ALA A 6 2.61 16.86 6.57
CA ALA A 6 1.39 16.67 5.82
C ALA A 6 1.73 16.25 4.38
N GLU A 7 0.99 15.31 3.81
CA GLU A 7 1.29 14.71 2.50
C GLU A 7 1.43 15.72 1.35
N LYS A 8 0.73 16.85 1.42
CA LYS A 8 0.92 17.98 0.48
C LYS A 8 2.34 18.56 0.55
N ASP A 9 2.93 18.54 1.73
CA ASP A 9 4.30 19.04 1.95
C ASP A 9 5.33 18.09 1.34
N LEU A 10 5.10 16.75 1.43
CA LEU A 10 5.99 15.75 0.83
C LEU A 10 6.04 15.85 -0.69
N GLY A 11 4.88 15.97 -1.35
CA GLY A 11 4.82 16.13 -2.80
C GLY A 11 5.52 17.40 -3.29
N THR A 12 5.31 18.50 -2.57
CA THR A 12 5.96 19.77 -2.85
C THR A 12 7.47 19.67 -2.64
N TRP A 13 7.91 19.04 -1.55
CA TRP A 13 9.31 18.81 -1.25
C TRP A 13 10.00 17.96 -2.33
N ILE A 14 9.41 16.84 -2.76
CA ILE A 14 9.94 15.99 -3.82
C ILE A 14 10.10 16.79 -5.12
N LYS A 15 9.08 17.55 -5.51
CA LYS A 15 9.14 18.38 -6.73
C LYS A 15 10.23 19.46 -6.64
N GLN A 16 10.39 20.09 -5.48
CA GLN A 16 11.47 21.06 -5.25
C GLN A 16 12.86 20.40 -5.34
N ARG A 17 13.01 19.21 -4.76
CA ARG A 17 14.25 18.42 -4.85
C ARG A 17 14.58 18.04 -6.30
N CYS A 18 13.59 17.55 -7.06
CA CYS A 18 13.73 17.29 -8.50
C CYS A 18 14.20 18.52 -9.25
N LYS A 19 13.50 19.65 -9.04
CA LYS A 19 13.81 20.92 -9.71
C LYS A 19 15.21 21.44 -9.39
N ALA A 20 15.66 21.32 -8.13
CA ALA A 20 17.00 21.71 -7.70
C ALA A 20 18.11 20.90 -8.41
N ASN A 21 17.79 19.70 -8.91
CA ASN A 21 18.68 18.84 -9.67
C ASN A 21 18.40 18.86 -11.18
N GLY A 22 17.69 19.88 -11.68
CA GLY A 22 17.37 20.01 -13.11
C GLY A 22 16.34 19.03 -13.65
N MET A 23 15.59 18.35 -12.77
CA MET A 23 14.65 17.30 -13.14
C MET A 23 13.20 17.72 -12.98
N GLN A 24 12.32 17.06 -13.73
CA GLN A 24 10.88 17.23 -13.64
C GLN A 24 10.21 15.87 -13.35
N MET A 25 9.13 15.92 -12.59
CA MET A 25 8.30 14.77 -12.27
C MET A 25 6.83 15.19 -12.38
N SER A 26 6.06 14.54 -13.25
CA SER A 26 4.62 14.78 -13.37
C SER A 26 3.87 14.30 -12.12
N ASP A 27 2.64 14.81 -11.89
CA ASP A 27 1.82 14.41 -10.75
C ASP A 27 1.51 12.90 -10.74
N GLY A 28 1.30 12.30 -11.90
CA GLY A 28 1.09 10.86 -12.02
C GLY A 28 2.31 10.04 -11.61
N VAL A 29 3.51 10.50 -11.99
CA VAL A 29 4.78 9.85 -11.64
C VAL A 29 5.12 10.08 -10.16
N LEU A 30 4.87 11.27 -9.62
CA LEU A 30 4.99 11.56 -8.20
C LEU A 30 4.09 10.64 -7.36
N ASN A 31 2.85 10.46 -7.77
CA ASN A 31 1.94 9.54 -7.09
C ASN A 31 2.44 8.10 -7.13
N LEU A 32 2.95 7.65 -8.28
CA LEU A 32 3.55 6.31 -8.39
C LEU A 32 4.77 6.17 -7.49
N PHE A 33 5.68 7.16 -7.45
CA PHE A 33 6.83 7.16 -6.57
C PHE A 33 6.40 6.99 -5.10
N LEU A 34 5.48 7.83 -4.66
CA LEU A 34 4.95 7.78 -3.31
C LEU A 34 4.11 6.51 -2.99
N GLN A 35 3.62 5.80 -4.00
CA GLN A 35 2.99 4.47 -3.82
C GLN A 35 4.01 3.35 -3.68
N THR A 36 5.20 3.55 -4.25
CA THR A 36 6.21 2.51 -4.37
C THR A 36 7.13 2.45 -3.16
N VAL A 37 7.54 3.62 -2.66
CA VAL A 37 8.60 3.75 -1.65
C VAL A 37 8.04 3.95 -0.24
N ASP A 38 8.86 3.71 0.77
CA ASP A 38 8.54 4.04 2.15
C ASP A 38 8.55 5.56 2.36
N HIS A 39 7.70 6.05 3.28
CA HIS A 39 7.44 7.48 3.46
C HIS A 39 8.27 8.13 4.58
N ASP A 40 9.24 7.44 5.15
CA ASP A 40 10.18 8.13 5.99
C ASP A 40 11.11 9.04 5.15
N MET A 41 11.51 10.17 5.72
CA MET A 41 12.24 11.22 4.97
C MET A 41 13.60 10.76 4.46
N GLU A 42 14.28 9.90 5.21
CA GLU A 42 15.60 9.38 4.84
C GLU A 42 15.48 8.44 3.64
N ASN A 43 14.50 7.52 3.68
CA ASN A 43 14.22 6.62 2.57
C ASN A 43 13.75 7.38 1.32
N LEU A 44 12.84 8.36 1.48
CA LEU A 44 12.38 9.19 0.37
C LEU A 44 13.53 9.95 -0.32
N ASP A 45 14.41 10.56 0.46
CA ASP A 45 15.57 11.26 -0.11
C ASP A 45 16.52 10.27 -0.79
N GLY A 46 16.80 9.12 -0.18
CA GLY A 46 17.66 8.08 -0.74
C GLY A 46 17.14 7.52 -2.06
N GLU A 47 15.83 7.19 -2.13
CA GLU A 47 15.19 6.70 -3.35
C GLU A 47 15.17 7.77 -4.45
N LEU A 48 14.93 9.04 -4.08
CA LEU A 48 14.97 10.16 -5.01
C LEU A 48 16.38 10.40 -5.56
N GLN A 49 17.41 10.32 -4.72
CA GLN A 49 18.81 10.45 -5.15
C GLN A 49 19.21 9.33 -6.11
N LYS A 50 18.76 8.08 -5.89
CA LYS A 50 18.97 6.98 -6.84
C LYS A 50 18.36 7.28 -8.21
N LEU A 51 17.13 7.81 -8.23
CA LEU A 51 16.46 8.20 -9.48
C LEU A 51 17.21 9.33 -10.21
N ILE A 52 17.66 10.35 -9.47
CA ILE A 52 18.44 11.47 -10.01
C ILE A 52 19.75 10.95 -10.61
N ALA A 53 20.48 10.12 -9.89
CA ALA A 53 21.74 9.53 -10.36
C ALA A 53 21.54 8.64 -11.60
N TYR A 54 20.46 7.86 -11.62
CA TYR A 54 20.11 6.99 -12.77
C TYR A 54 19.79 7.79 -14.03
N LYS A 55 19.10 8.92 -13.91
CA LYS A 55 18.74 9.77 -15.05
C LYS A 55 19.91 10.59 -15.59
N GLY A 56 20.89 10.92 -14.77
CA GLY A 56 22.00 11.79 -15.16
C GLY A 56 21.48 13.20 -15.51
N GLU A 57 21.87 13.73 -16.67
CA GLU A 57 21.50 15.08 -17.10
C GLU A 57 20.12 15.20 -17.79
N LYS A 58 19.31 14.14 -17.79
CA LYS A 58 18.02 14.09 -18.51
C LYS A 58 16.87 14.54 -17.64
N ALA A 59 16.18 15.56 -18.07
CA ALA A 59 15.25 16.39 -17.34
C ALA A 59 13.95 15.75 -16.84
N GLU A 60 13.53 14.55 -17.28
CA GLU A 60 12.22 13.97 -16.90
C GLU A 60 12.34 12.58 -16.28
N ILE A 61 11.84 12.45 -15.04
CA ILE A 61 11.65 11.16 -14.37
C ILE A 61 10.31 10.57 -14.83
N ARG A 62 10.33 9.31 -15.28
CA ARG A 62 9.18 8.59 -15.79
C ARG A 62 8.80 7.40 -14.91
N ALA A 63 7.60 6.84 -15.12
CA ALA A 63 7.12 5.67 -14.39
C ALA A 63 8.04 4.44 -14.54
N GLU A 64 8.67 4.29 -15.69
CA GLU A 64 9.64 3.21 -15.96
C GLU A 64 10.90 3.33 -15.12
N ASP A 65 11.38 4.55 -14.86
CA ASP A 65 12.55 4.80 -14.03
C ASP A 65 12.29 4.38 -12.57
N ILE A 66 11.09 4.70 -12.04
CA ILE A 66 10.68 4.29 -10.70
C ILE A 66 10.68 2.76 -10.58
N ARG A 67 10.09 2.07 -11.56
CA ARG A 67 10.05 0.60 -11.56
C ARG A 67 11.42 -0.06 -11.69
N ALA A 68 12.37 0.61 -12.37
CA ALA A 68 13.73 0.09 -12.60
C ALA A 68 14.65 0.29 -11.38
N VAL A 69 14.45 1.38 -10.61
CA VAL A 69 15.44 1.85 -9.63
C VAL A 69 14.95 1.81 -8.20
N CYS A 70 13.65 2.13 -7.96
CA CYS A 70 13.15 2.27 -6.61
C CYS A 70 12.89 0.93 -5.93
N THR A 71 13.23 0.87 -4.65
CA THR A 71 12.89 -0.25 -3.79
C THR A 71 11.40 -0.20 -3.44
N VAL A 72 10.67 -1.27 -3.76
CA VAL A 72 9.24 -1.37 -3.44
C VAL A 72 9.08 -1.65 -1.94
N SER A 73 8.37 -0.79 -1.22
CA SER A 73 8.11 -0.94 0.21
C SER A 73 7.24 -2.16 0.53
N LEU A 74 7.29 -2.62 1.78
CA LEU A 74 6.44 -3.71 2.26
C LEU A 74 4.96 -3.34 2.14
N GLU A 75 4.60 -2.11 2.52
CA GLU A 75 3.24 -1.60 2.40
C GLU A 75 2.73 -1.63 0.96
N ALA A 76 3.56 -1.23 0.00
CA ALA A 76 3.21 -1.25 -1.42
C ALA A 76 2.98 -2.69 -1.91
N ARG A 77 3.82 -3.63 -1.51
CA ARG A 77 3.65 -5.06 -1.86
C ARG A 77 2.39 -5.66 -1.24
N VAL A 78 2.10 -5.33 0.03
CA VAL A 78 0.86 -5.80 0.68
C VAL A 78 -0.37 -5.14 0.05
N PHE A 79 -0.27 -3.89 -0.40
CA PHE A 79 -1.34 -3.24 -1.16
C PHE A 79 -1.63 -4.01 -2.46
N ASP A 80 -0.60 -4.41 -3.21
CA ASP A 80 -0.74 -5.22 -4.42
C ASP A 80 -1.28 -6.63 -4.12
N LEU A 81 -0.89 -7.23 -2.98
CA LEU A 81 -1.43 -8.50 -2.53
C LEU A 81 -2.94 -8.38 -2.28
N VAL A 82 -3.38 -7.40 -1.50
CA VAL A 82 -4.81 -7.18 -1.20
C VAL A 82 -5.60 -6.85 -2.47
N LYS A 83 -4.99 -6.13 -3.41
CA LYS A 83 -5.58 -5.90 -4.73
C LYS A 83 -5.78 -7.22 -5.48
N ALA A 84 -4.80 -8.11 -5.50
CA ALA A 84 -4.93 -9.43 -6.13
C ALA A 84 -6.03 -10.27 -5.44
N VAL A 85 -6.14 -10.21 -4.11
CA VAL A 85 -7.25 -10.82 -3.34
C VAL A 85 -8.59 -10.25 -3.78
N ALA A 86 -8.73 -8.93 -3.82
CA ALA A 86 -9.98 -8.29 -4.24
C ALA A 86 -10.33 -8.55 -5.72
N GLU A 87 -9.36 -8.78 -6.58
CA GLU A 87 -9.57 -9.12 -8.00
C GLU A 87 -9.81 -10.62 -8.24
N LYS A 88 -9.78 -11.45 -7.19
CA LYS A 88 -9.89 -12.92 -7.26
C LYS A 88 -8.82 -13.58 -8.14
N HIS A 89 -7.60 -13.18 -7.90
CA HIS A 89 -6.42 -13.78 -8.48
C HIS A 89 -5.61 -14.54 -7.41
N PRO A 90 -6.06 -15.75 -6.97
CA PRO A 90 -5.44 -16.46 -5.86
C PRO A 90 -3.99 -16.80 -6.11
N GLU A 91 -3.65 -17.24 -7.32
CA GLU A 91 -2.27 -17.59 -7.69
C GLU A 91 -1.34 -16.38 -7.54
N ARG A 92 -1.77 -15.22 -8.03
CA ARG A 92 -1.02 -13.97 -7.92
C ARG A 92 -0.87 -13.53 -6.45
N ALA A 93 -1.95 -13.61 -5.67
CA ALA A 93 -1.92 -13.24 -4.25
C ALA A 93 -0.92 -14.10 -3.47
N VAL A 94 -0.97 -15.43 -3.67
CA VAL A 94 -0.03 -16.38 -3.04
C VAL A 94 1.40 -16.15 -3.54
N GLN A 95 1.60 -15.87 -4.82
CA GLN A 95 2.94 -15.57 -5.36
C GLN A 95 3.54 -14.31 -4.72
N ILE A 96 2.76 -13.24 -4.55
CA ILE A 96 3.23 -12.02 -3.86
C ILE A 96 3.59 -12.35 -2.41
N TYR A 97 2.75 -13.11 -1.71
CA TYR A 97 3.01 -13.51 -0.33
C TYR A 97 4.30 -14.34 -0.20
N ARG A 98 4.50 -15.34 -1.06
CA ARG A 98 5.74 -16.14 -1.07
C ARG A 98 6.98 -15.31 -1.39
N THR A 99 6.84 -14.30 -2.26
CA THR A 99 7.93 -13.35 -2.52
C THR A 99 8.27 -12.56 -1.26
N LEU A 100 7.28 -12.10 -0.48
CA LEU A 100 7.51 -11.42 0.80
C LEU A 100 8.25 -12.33 1.78
N LEU A 101 7.85 -13.59 1.91
CA LEU A 101 8.54 -14.57 2.76
C LEU A 101 10.00 -14.81 2.32
N SER A 102 10.26 -14.90 1.00
CA SER A 102 11.61 -15.06 0.46
C SER A 102 12.52 -13.85 0.74
N MET A 103 11.93 -12.68 0.92
CA MET A 103 12.60 -11.45 1.34
C MET A 103 12.78 -11.35 2.87
N LYS A 104 12.41 -12.42 3.61
CA LYS A 104 12.44 -12.50 5.08
C LYS A 104 11.52 -11.50 5.78
N GLU A 105 10.46 -11.06 5.12
CA GLU A 105 9.42 -10.28 5.76
C GLU A 105 8.65 -11.16 6.76
N SER A 106 8.35 -10.62 7.93
CA SER A 106 7.61 -11.34 8.96
C SER A 106 6.16 -11.61 8.52
N PRO A 107 5.68 -12.87 8.53
CA PRO A 107 4.28 -13.18 8.23
C PRO A 107 3.32 -12.41 9.14
N TYR A 108 3.69 -12.20 10.40
CA TYR A 108 2.91 -11.43 11.35
C TYR A 108 2.79 -9.95 10.94
N MET A 109 3.87 -9.35 10.45
CA MET A 109 3.84 -7.97 9.91
C MET A 109 2.96 -7.90 8.67
N VAL A 110 3.06 -8.87 7.76
CA VAL A 110 2.19 -8.97 6.58
C VAL A 110 0.71 -9.07 6.99
N LEU A 111 0.37 -9.91 7.99
CA LEU A 111 -0.99 -10.01 8.53
C LEU A 111 -1.51 -8.68 9.07
N SER A 112 -0.67 -7.96 9.82
CA SER A 112 -1.02 -6.65 10.37
C SER A 112 -1.36 -5.65 9.25
N LEU A 113 -0.57 -5.63 8.18
CA LEU A 113 -0.80 -4.77 7.03
C LEU A 113 -2.04 -5.19 6.23
N ILE A 114 -2.29 -6.48 6.01
CA ILE A 114 -3.53 -6.99 5.39
C ILE A 114 -4.74 -6.53 6.21
N THR A 115 -4.68 -6.68 7.54
CA THR A 115 -5.75 -6.27 8.46
C THR A 115 -6.04 -4.79 8.32
N ARG A 116 -5.00 -3.96 8.30
CA ARG A 116 -5.12 -2.51 8.07
C ARG A 116 -5.79 -2.21 6.73
N GLN A 117 -5.37 -2.90 5.66
CA GLN A 117 -5.94 -2.71 4.31
C GLN A 117 -7.44 -3.08 4.28
N PHE A 118 -7.82 -4.24 4.81
CA PHE A 118 -9.23 -4.66 4.86
C PHE A 118 -10.09 -3.69 5.67
N ARG A 119 -9.56 -3.17 6.79
CA ARG A 119 -10.24 -2.14 7.57
C ARG A 119 -10.43 -0.85 6.78
N LEU A 120 -9.41 -0.37 6.09
CA LEU A 120 -9.50 0.85 5.27
C LEU A 120 -10.49 0.70 4.11
N ILE A 121 -10.56 -0.47 3.48
CA ILE A 121 -11.57 -0.77 2.45
C ILE A 121 -12.98 -0.70 3.05
N LEU A 122 -13.20 -1.32 4.21
CA LEU A 122 -14.49 -1.31 4.91
C LEU A 122 -14.89 0.10 5.33
N GLU A 123 -13.98 0.87 5.94
CA GLU A 123 -14.23 2.25 6.37
C GLU A 123 -14.53 3.15 5.17
N THR A 124 -13.77 3.02 4.08
CA THR A 124 -14.03 3.74 2.82
C THR A 124 -15.42 3.42 2.27
N MET A 125 -15.81 2.14 2.28
CA MET A 125 -17.14 1.71 1.84
C MET A 125 -18.26 2.36 2.67
N LEU A 126 -18.14 2.31 3.99
CA LEU A 126 -19.13 2.87 4.90
C LEU A 126 -19.24 4.41 4.76
N LEU A 127 -18.11 5.10 4.64
CA LEU A 127 -18.10 6.55 4.44
C LEU A 127 -18.69 6.93 3.08
N THR A 128 -18.43 6.15 2.03
CA THR A 128 -19.04 6.35 0.71
C THR A 128 -20.57 6.16 0.75
N GLN A 129 -21.06 5.13 1.47
CA GLN A 129 -22.51 4.91 1.66
C GLN A 129 -23.17 6.03 2.45
N ASN A 130 -22.42 6.68 3.34
CA ASN A 130 -22.89 7.87 4.08
C ASN A 130 -22.81 9.18 3.27
N GLY A 131 -22.48 9.11 1.96
CA GLY A 131 -22.49 10.24 1.05
C GLY A 131 -21.25 11.15 1.09
N LEU A 132 -20.16 10.73 1.75
CA LEU A 132 -18.92 11.52 1.77
C LEU A 132 -18.24 11.50 0.41
N THR A 133 -17.66 12.65 0.02
CA THR A 133 -16.84 12.75 -1.18
C THR A 133 -15.47 12.06 -1.00
N GLN A 134 -14.78 11.80 -2.11
CA GLN A 134 -13.44 11.20 -2.06
C GLN A 134 -12.45 12.05 -1.25
N GLU A 135 -12.50 13.36 -1.41
CA GLU A 135 -11.67 14.30 -0.66
C GLU A 135 -11.95 14.24 0.85
N GLN A 136 -13.25 14.21 1.24
CA GLN A 136 -13.64 14.08 2.65
C GLN A 136 -13.22 12.76 3.26
N ILE A 137 -13.31 11.66 2.51
CA ILE A 137 -12.85 10.33 2.95
C ILE A 137 -11.33 10.34 3.09
N ALA A 138 -10.61 10.90 2.12
CA ALA A 138 -9.16 11.02 2.15
C ALA A 138 -8.69 11.78 3.39
N ALA A 139 -9.29 12.93 3.67
CA ALA A 139 -8.97 13.72 4.86
C ALA A 139 -9.29 12.97 6.17
N ARG A 140 -10.43 12.27 6.24
CA ARG A 140 -10.87 11.56 7.45
C ARG A 140 -10.04 10.33 7.79
N LEU A 141 -9.59 9.59 6.77
CA LEU A 141 -8.81 8.35 6.93
C LEU A 141 -7.30 8.60 6.80
N GLU A 142 -6.88 9.86 6.64
CA GLU A 142 -5.49 10.24 6.39
C GLU A 142 -4.91 9.49 5.19
N LEU A 143 -5.69 9.41 4.11
CA LEU A 143 -5.34 8.73 2.88
C LEU A 143 -5.18 9.72 1.73
N ARG A 144 -4.53 9.28 0.67
CA ARG A 144 -4.52 10.00 -0.60
C ARG A 144 -5.78 9.70 -1.39
N GLU A 145 -6.26 10.66 -2.18
CA GLU A 145 -7.46 10.49 -3.00
C GLU A 145 -7.39 9.30 -3.94
N PHE A 146 -6.22 9.03 -4.53
CA PHE A 146 -6.06 7.86 -5.38
C PHE A 146 -6.22 6.54 -4.61
N ALA A 147 -5.76 6.47 -3.35
CA ALA A 147 -5.94 5.28 -2.51
C ALA A 147 -7.43 5.09 -2.16
N VAL A 148 -8.14 6.18 -1.87
CA VAL A 148 -9.60 6.15 -1.66
C VAL A 148 -10.31 5.61 -2.90
N LYS A 149 -9.95 6.07 -4.10
CA LYS A 149 -10.51 5.58 -5.37
C LYS A 149 -10.28 4.08 -5.55
N GLU A 150 -9.08 3.61 -5.23
CA GLU A 150 -8.75 2.18 -5.31
C GLU A 150 -9.52 1.37 -4.27
N TYR A 151 -9.61 1.83 -3.02
CA TYR A 151 -10.41 1.18 -1.98
C TYR A 151 -11.90 1.15 -2.31
N GLN A 152 -12.45 2.22 -2.91
CA GLN A 152 -13.82 2.21 -3.42
C GLN A 152 -14.04 1.18 -4.53
N ARG A 153 -13.03 0.95 -5.39
CA ARG A 153 -13.08 -0.09 -6.41
C ARG A 153 -13.07 -1.49 -5.78
N GLN A 154 -12.16 -1.72 -4.85
CA GLN A 154 -12.01 -3.00 -4.14
C GLN A 154 -13.22 -3.29 -3.25
N SER A 155 -13.83 -2.27 -2.62
CA SER A 155 -14.97 -2.44 -1.73
C SER A 155 -16.19 -3.08 -2.40
N LYS A 156 -16.35 -2.89 -3.71
CA LYS A 156 -17.45 -3.48 -4.49
C LYS A 156 -17.40 -5.01 -4.56
N ARG A 157 -16.27 -5.61 -4.15
CA ARG A 157 -16.05 -7.06 -4.26
C ARG A 157 -16.86 -7.88 -3.29
N PHE A 158 -17.01 -7.38 -2.08
CA PHE A 158 -17.81 -8.03 -1.03
C PHE A 158 -18.81 -7.04 -0.46
N PRO A 159 -19.96 -7.53 0.04
CA PRO A 159 -20.87 -6.69 0.83
C PRO A 159 -20.20 -6.27 2.15
N VAL A 160 -20.77 -5.29 2.84
CA VAL A 160 -20.27 -4.82 4.16
C VAL A 160 -20.05 -5.98 5.13
N ALA A 161 -20.99 -6.94 5.17
CA ALA A 161 -20.86 -8.13 6.03
C ALA A 161 -19.64 -8.96 5.69
N GLY A 162 -19.30 -9.10 4.38
CA GLY A 162 -18.10 -9.82 3.94
C GLY A 162 -16.82 -9.15 4.39
N TRP A 163 -16.70 -7.82 4.22
CA TRP A 163 -15.53 -7.08 4.70
C TRP A 163 -15.42 -7.07 6.23
N LYS A 164 -16.54 -6.99 6.95
CA LYS A 164 -16.55 -7.16 8.41
C LYS A 164 -16.03 -8.53 8.82
N GLN A 165 -16.43 -9.59 8.09
CA GLN A 165 -15.96 -10.94 8.36
C GLN A 165 -14.46 -11.07 8.04
N ALA A 166 -13.98 -10.47 6.96
CA ALA A 166 -12.56 -10.47 6.62
C ALA A 166 -11.69 -9.85 7.74
N VAL A 167 -12.12 -8.73 8.31
CA VAL A 167 -11.42 -8.12 9.45
C VAL A 167 -11.46 -9.02 10.70
N ARG A 168 -12.59 -9.69 10.97
CA ARG A 168 -12.69 -10.66 12.09
C ARG A 168 -11.77 -11.85 11.89
N ASP A 169 -11.70 -12.37 10.68
CA ASP A 169 -10.84 -13.52 10.36
C ASP A 169 -9.35 -13.15 10.49
N CYS A 170 -8.97 -11.92 10.16
CA CYS A 170 -7.61 -11.43 10.45
C CYS A 170 -7.34 -11.42 11.96
N LEU A 171 -8.29 -10.95 12.77
CA LEU A 171 -8.16 -10.97 14.23
C LEU A 171 -8.07 -12.40 14.76
N GLN A 172 -8.87 -13.32 14.22
CA GLN A 172 -8.80 -14.72 14.60
C GLN A 172 -7.45 -15.36 14.25
N ALA A 173 -6.91 -15.07 13.06
CA ALA A 173 -5.59 -15.51 12.65
C ALA A 173 -4.49 -14.98 13.60
N ASP A 174 -4.57 -13.70 14.00
CA ASP A 174 -3.66 -13.11 14.99
C ASP A 174 -3.72 -13.84 16.34
N LEU A 175 -4.92 -14.14 16.82
CA LEU A 175 -5.12 -14.89 18.07
C LEU A 175 -4.61 -16.35 17.98
N ASP A 176 -4.79 -17.01 16.83
CA ASP A 176 -4.35 -18.38 16.62
C ASP A 176 -2.81 -18.46 16.56
N ILE A 177 -2.17 -17.49 15.93
CA ILE A 177 -0.71 -17.37 15.92
C ILE A 177 -0.19 -17.12 17.34
N LYS A 178 -0.70 -16.12 18.04
CA LYS A 178 -0.25 -15.76 19.40
C LYS A 178 -0.45 -16.86 20.44
N SER A 179 -1.47 -17.69 20.26
CA SER A 179 -1.75 -18.83 21.14
C SER A 179 -1.04 -20.12 20.72
N GLY A 180 -0.25 -20.10 19.64
CA GLY A 180 0.44 -21.27 19.12
C GLY A 180 -0.46 -22.31 18.45
N ARG A 181 -1.74 -21.97 18.16
CA ARG A 181 -2.68 -22.86 17.46
C ARG A 181 -2.41 -22.97 15.97
N ALA A 182 -1.74 -22.00 15.39
CA ALA A 182 -1.38 -22.03 13.98
C ALA A 182 0.03 -21.47 13.76
N ALA A 183 0.76 -22.04 12.80
CA ALA A 183 2.01 -21.47 12.32
C ALA A 183 1.72 -20.17 11.56
N GLU A 184 2.54 -19.14 11.76
CA GLU A 184 2.35 -17.80 11.20
C GLU A 184 2.16 -17.84 9.67
N GLU A 185 3.06 -18.48 8.95
CA GLU A 185 3.04 -18.58 7.49
C GLU A 185 1.75 -19.21 6.98
N THR A 186 1.35 -20.34 7.61
CA THR A 186 0.15 -21.09 7.22
C THR A 186 -1.12 -20.31 7.51
N ALA A 187 -1.23 -19.66 8.66
CA ALA A 187 -2.39 -18.87 9.03
C ALA A 187 -2.63 -17.71 8.02
N VAL A 188 -1.57 -17.02 7.63
CA VAL A 188 -1.65 -15.91 6.66
C VAL A 188 -1.95 -16.44 5.26
N GLU A 189 -1.33 -17.54 4.81
CA GLU A 189 -1.61 -18.12 3.49
C GLU A 189 -3.07 -18.59 3.38
N LEU A 190 -3.61 -19.25 4.39
CA LEU A 190 -5.01 -19.68 4.42
C LEU A 190 -5.98 -18.49 4.40
N LEU A 191 -5.66 -17.42 5.12
CA LEU A 191 -6.46 -16.18 5.09
C LEU A 191 -6.48 -15.58 3.67
N ILE A 192 -5.32 -15.46 3.02
CA ILE A 192 -5.20 -14.95 1.65
C ILE A 192 -6.03 -15.81 0.69
N MET A 193 -5.88 -17.13 0.75
CA MET A 193 -6.61 -18.06 -0.11
C MET A 193 -8.12 -17.95 0.09
N LYS A 194 -8.60 -17.87 1.34
CA LYS A 194 -10.03 -17.74 1.67
C LYS A 194 -10.69 -16.56 0.97
N TYR A 195 -9.99 -15.42 0.84
CA TYR A 195 -10.55 -14.19 0.28
C TYR A 195 -10.21 -13.98 -1.21
N ALA A 196 -9.20 -14.68 -1.72
CA ALA A 196 -8.82 -14.62 -3.15
C ALA A 196 -9.58 -15.62 -4.03
N ALA A 197 -10.18 -16.66 -3.45
CA ALA A 197 -10.96 -17.68 -4.16
C ALA A 197 -12.32 -17.19 -4.71
#